data_d86ddf37645945d627ad9621ea4dbac6
#
_entry.id   d86ddf37645945d627ad9621ea4dbac6
#
_cell.length_a   1.000
_cell.length_b   1.000
_cell.length_c   1.000
_cell.angle_alpha   90.00
_cell.angle_beta   90.00
_cell.angle_gamma   90.00
#
_symmetry.space_group_name_H-M   'P 1'
#
loop_
_entity.id
_entity.type
_entity.pdbx_description
1 polymer ?
#
loop_
_entity_poly.entity_id
_entity_poly.type
_entity_poly.pdbx_seq_one_letter_code
_entity_poly.pdbx_strand_id
1 'polypeptide(L)'
;MKELIILKPDDWHLHLREGIVLKNIIRFTSQYFGRAIVMPNTKNPITSIEKCISYKQSISEALSGNSTFEPLMTIYLTEETIKHELIEGFNNKVFFAAKLYPANATTNSRHGVKKIENLYEIFEVMQELGMPLLIHGEVTDPEVDIFDREEVFIDKELSPLIQQFPKLKIVLEHITTSHAVDFVQRNNIGATITPHHLHINRNSMFFGGLNSDFYCLPVAKRENNRIALRKAATSGKECFFLGTDSAPHLRQWKAFCGCAGIFNSPVAIESYLKVFEEENALNQFEKFASLNGPNFYNLPINNEKIRLVSRSNEIPEFIEVIENNKVVGQIKPFHGGETLTWRVEGVVK
;
A
#
# COMPACT_ATOMS: atom_id res chain seq x y z
N MET A 1 30.92 -8.41 -0.74
CA MET A 1 29.58 -8.08 -0.18
C MET A 1 29.13 -6.82 -0.90
N LYS A 2 27.96 -6.85 -1.59
CA LYS A 2 27.42 -5.63 -2.20
C LYS A 2 26.79 -4.79 -1.08
N GLU A 3 26.91 -3.48 -1.20
CA GLU A 3 26.32 -2.50 -0.29
C GLU A 3 25.61 -1.42 -1.09
N LEU A 4 24.47 -0.94 -0.57
CA LEU A 4 23.74 0.17 -1.10
C LEU A 4 23.31 1.07 0.05
N ILE A 5 23.55 2.36 -0.06
CA ILE A 5 23.07 3.38 0.86
C ILE A 5 22.09 4.25 0.09
N ILE A 6 20.85 4.32 0.57
CA ILE A 6 19.79 5.13 -0.04
C ILE A 6 19.17 6.05 1.01
N LEU A 7 18.50 7.09 0.56
CA LEU A 7 17.63 7.88 1.41
C LEU A 7 16.55 6.99 2.01
N LYS A 8 16.18 7.25 3.27
CA LYS A 8 15.16 6.48 3.99
C LYS A 8 13.85 6.52 3.19
N PRO A 9 13.28 5.36 2.80
CA PRO A 9 12.09 5.31 1.97
C PRO A 9 10.84 5.74 2.73
N ASP A 10 9.77 6.00 1.98
CA ASP A 10 8.41 6.15 2.47
C ASP A 10 7.54 5.02 1.93
N ASP A 11 6.54 4.60 2.69
CA ASP A 11 5.55 3.60 2.28
C ASP A 11 4.24 4.29 1.90
N TRP A 12 3.94 4.33 0.60
CA TRP A 12 2.80 5.08 0.09
C TRP A 12 1.47 4.32 0.16
N HIS A 13 1.47 3.11 0.77
CA HIS A 13 0.25 2.33 1.00
C HIS A 13 0.43 1.30 2.13
N LEU A 14 -0.18 1.53 3.27
CA LEU A 14 0.02 0.70 4.46
C LEU A 14 -1.27 0.52 5.28
N HIS A 15 -1.54 -0.72 5.75
CA HIS A 15 -2.59 -1.05 6.71
C HIS A 15 -2.00 -1.35 8.09
N LEU A 16 -2.16 -0.45 9.04
CA LEU A 16 -1.67 -0.64 10.41
C LEU A 16 -2.60 -1.42 11.34
N ARG A 17 -3.84 -1.68 10.88
CA ARG A 17 -4.86 -2.32 11.72
C ARG A 17 -5.15 -1.54 13.01
N GLU A 18 -5.69 -2.19 14.02
CA GLU A 18 -6.13 -1.59 15.30
C GLU A 18 -5.72 -2.47 16.47
N GLY A 19 -5.77 -1.92 17.68
CA GLY A 19 -5.63 -2.64 18.95
C GLY A 19 -4.30 -3.39 19.08
N ILE A 20 -4.37 -4.65 19.49
CA ILE A 20 -3.17 -5.44 19.78
C ILE A 20 -2.34 -5.74 18.53
N VAL A 21 -2.97 -5.88 17.36
CA VAL A 21 -2.24 -6.10 16.11
C VAL A 21 -1.40 -4.87 15.80
N LEU A 22 -1.97 -3.66 15.81
CA LEU A 22 -1.24 -2.41 15.61
C LEU A 22 0.00 -2.32 16.51
N LYS A 23 -0.15 -2.55 17.82
CA LYS A 23 0.95 -2.48 18.79
C LYS A 23 2.11 -3.41 18.48
N ASN A 24 1.82 -4.58 17.89
CA ASN A 24 2.85 -5.58 17.58
C ASN A 24 3.52 -5.37 16.22
N ILE A 25 2.82 -4.75 15.25
CA ILE A 25 3.33 -4.68 13.87
C ILE A 25 3.98 -3.35 13.50
N ILE A 26 3.58 -2.23 14.14
CA ILE A 26 3.99 -0.88 13.73
C ILE A 26 5.52 -0.71 13.67
N ARG A 27 6.25 -1.39 14.53
CA ARG A 27 7.71 -1.37 14.59
C ARG A 27 8.36 -1.77 13.25
N PHE A 28 7.75 -2.70 12.51
CA PHE A 28 8.30 -3.20 11.26
C PHE A 28 8.27 -2.15 10.14
N THR A 29 7.34 -1.20 10.22
CA THR A 29 7.30 -0.05 9.31
C THR A 29 8.10 1.12 9.87
N SER A 30 7.84 1.53 11.11
CA SER A 30 8.43 2.73 11.70
C SER A 30 9.96 2.69 11.83
N GLN A 31 10.55 1.51 11.81
CA GLN A 31 12.00 1.34 11.92
C GLN A 31 12.73 1.78 10.64
N TYR A 32 12.16 1.50 9.46
CA TYR A 32 12.86 1.67 8.19
C TYR A 32 12.20 2.64 7.21
N PHE A 33 10.96 3.05 7.46
CA PHE A 33 10.26 4.06 6.66
C PHE A 33 10.20 5.39 7.42
N GLY A 34 10.36 6.50 6.70
CA GLY A 34 10.22 7.84 7.28
C GLY A 34 8.76 8.20 7.49
N ARG A 35 7.94 7.93 6.48
CA ARG A 35 6.50 8.18 6.46
C ARG A 35 5.77 6.98 5.88
N ALA A 36 4.46 6.89 6.17
CA ALA A 36 3.59 6.02 5.41
C ALA A 36 2.19 6.61 5.26
N ILE A 37 1.57 6.41 4.08
CA ILE A 37 0.14 6.66 3.89
C ILE A 37 -0.64 5.52 4.54
N VAL A 38 -1.37 5.85 5.61
CA VAL A 38 -2.14 4.88 6.39
C VAL A 38 -3.55 4.77 5.84
N MET A 39 -3.91 3.56 5.40
CA MET A 39 -5.22 3.28 4.83
C MET A 39 -6.34 3.32 5.87
N PRO A 40 -7.53 3.88 5.51
CA PRO A 40 -8.58 4.21 6.46
C PRO A 40 -9.61 3.09 6.66
N ASN A 41 -9.45 1.90 6.04
CA ASN A 41 -10.40 0.79 6.10
C ASN A 41 -10.20 -0.09 7.34
N THR A 42 -10.21 0.53 8.50
CA THR A 42 -10.28 -0.13 9.81
C THR A 42 -11.63 -0.84 9.98
N LYS A 43 -11.83 -1.58 11.07
CA LYS A 43 -13.11 -2.24 11.35
C LYS A 43 -14.27 -1.23 11.35
N ASN A 44 -14.01 -0.03 11.90
CA ASN A 44 -14.88 1.14 11.80
C ASN A 44 -14.19 2.15 10.88
N PRO A 45 -14.55 2.25 9.60
CA PRO A 45 -13.84 3.09 8.64
C PRO A 45 -13.68 4.54 9.09
N ILE A 46 -12.54 5.12 8.76
CA ILE A 46 -12.18 6.51 9.13
C ILE A 46 -12.87 7.47 8.17
N THR A 47 -14.10 7.83 8.49
CA THR A 47 -14.97 8.66 7.64
C THR A 47 -15.14 10.09 8.15
N SER A 48 -14.46 10.48 9.24
CA SER A 48 -14.57 11.81 9.85
C SER A 48 -13.24 12.30 10.42
N ILE A 49 -13.14 13.60 10.66
CA ILE A 49 -12.01 14.24 11.34
C ILE A 49 -11.79 13.61 12.72
N GLU A 50 -12.84 13.45 13.52
CA GLU A 50 -12.77 12.88 14.86
C GLU A 50 -12.16 11.47 14.84
N LYS A 51 -12.66 10.58 13.96
CA LYS A 51 -12.13 9.22 13.81
C LYS A 51 -10.68 9.22 13.36
N CYS A 52 -10.30 10.14 12.45
CA CYS A 52 -8.94 10.27 11.98
C CYS A 52 -7.98 10.66 13.11
N ILE A 53 -8.34 11.65 13.93
CA ILE A 53 -7.56 12.09 15.10
C ILE A 53 -7.42 10.94 16.10
N SER A 54 -8.52 10.25 16.43
CA SER A 54 -8.51 9.11 17.36
C SER A 54 -7.61 7.98 16.87
N TYR A 55 -7.66 7.65 15.56
CA TYR A 55 -6.80 6.61 15.01
C TYR A 55 -5.32 7.03 14.97
N LYS A 56 -5.03 8.29 14.61
CA LYS A 56 -3.67 8.84 14.67
C LYS A 56 -3.10 8.80 16.09
N GLN A 57 -3.92 9.09 17.10
CA GLN A 57 -3.53 8.96 18.51
C GLN A 57 -3.18 7.51 18.86
N SER A 58 -4.02 6.54 18.47
CA SER A 58 -3.77 5.11 18.70
C SER A 58 -2.45 4.65 18.05
N ILE A 59 -2.12 5.17 16.85
CA ILE A 59 -0.85 4.93 16.18
C ILE A 59 0.31 5.53 16.99
N SER A 60 0.18 6.77 17.45
CA SER A 60 1.20 7.46 18.24
C SER A 60 1.48 6.74 19.57
N GLU A 61 0.46 6.22 20.23
CA GLU A 61 0.59 5.45 21.46
C GLU A 61 1.26 4.08 21.24
N ALA A 62 1.13 3.51 20.04
CA ALA A 62 1.76 2.24 19.68
C ALA A 62 3.24 2.40 19.24
N LEU A 63 3.65 3.62 18.85
CA LEU A 63 5.04 3.92 18.52
C LEU A 63 5.91 3.98 19.78
N SER A 64 7.13 3.48 19.71
CA SER A 64 8.12 3.66 20.79
C SER A 64 8.61 5.11 20.85
N GLY A 65 8.76 5.65 22.04
CA GLY A 65 8.88 7.07 22.42
C GLY A 65 9.82 8.00 21.64
N ASN A 66 10.75 7.51 20.82
CA ASN A 66 11.67 8.33 20.01
C ASN A 66 11.55 8.06 18.51
N SER A 67 10.40 7.53 18.06
CA SER A 67 10.21 7.28 16.64
C SER A 67 10.02 8.58 15.86
N THR A 68 10.78 8.75 14.77
CA THR A 68 10.63 9.84 13.80
C THR A 68 9.63 9.51 12.69
N PHE A 69 8.97 8.35 12.76
CA PHE A 69 7.99 7.91 11.78
C PHE A 69 6.74 8.79 11.79
N GLU A 70 6.35 9.25 10.61
CA GLU A 70 5.17 10.10 10.41
C GLU A 70 4.05 9.35 9.68
N PRO A 71 2.91 9.07 10.35
CA PRO A 71 1.74 8.54 9.67
C PRO A 71 1.00 9.64 8.92
N LEU A 72 0.92 9.53 7.59
CA LEU A 72 0.09 10.35 6.73
C LEU A 72 -1.32 9.74 6.69
N MET A 73 -2.23 10.34 7.43
CA MET A 73 -3.58 9.81 7.59
C MET A 73 -4.43 10.02 6.33
N THR A 74 -5.42 9.15 6.13
CA THR A 74 -6.36 9.25 5.02
C THR A 74 -7.81 9.18 5.51
N ILE A 75 -8.71 9.81 4.76
CA ILE A 75 -10.15 9.70 4.97
C ILE A 75 -10.74 8.66 4.01
N TYR A 76 -11.67 7.84 4.49
CA TYR A 76 -12.43 6.86 3.72
C TYR A 76 -13.61 7.55 3.02
N LEU A 77 -13.62 7.57 1.68
CA LEU A 77 -14.72 8.13 0.92
C LEU A 77 -15.94 7.19 0.91
N THR A 78 -17.08 7.76 1.16
CA THR A 78 -18.41 7.16 1.00
C THR A 78 -19.33 8.11 0.26
N GLU A 79 -20.46 7.62 -0.23
CA GLU A 79 -21.48 8.49 -0.84
C GLU A 79 -22.08 9.50 0.14
N GLU A 80 -21.81 9.34 1.44
CA GLU A 80 -22.24 10.24 2.53
C GLU A 80 -21.10 11.20 2.98
N THR A 81 -19.99 11.24 2.25
CA THR A 81 -18.85 12.11 2.59
C THR A 81 -19.28 13.59 2.59
N ILE A 82 -19.03 14.26 3.73
CA ILE A 82 -19.44 15.67 3.92
C ILE A 82 -18.35 16.59 3.38
N LYS A 83 -18.70 17.39 2.37
CA LYS A 83 -17.80 18.32 1.68
C LYS A 83 -17.07 19.28 2.63
N HIS A 84 -17.79 19.90 3.58
CA HIS A 84 -17.18 20.83 4.54
C HIS A 84 -16.13 20.13 5.43
N GLU A 85 -16.44 18.94 5.94
CA GLU A 85 -15.51 18.17 6.77
C GLU A 85 -14.26 17.75 5.99
N LEU A 86 -14.41 17.40 4.71
CA LEU A 86 -13.28 17.11 3.83
C LEU A 86 -12.34 18.32 3.70
N ILE A 87 -12.89 19.51 3.43
CA ILE A 87 -12.14 20.77 3.29
C ILE A 87 -11.43 21.11 4.61
N GLU A 88 -12.16 21.08 5.72
CA GLU A 88 -11.62 21.39 7.04
C GLU A 88 -10.48 20.45 7.43
N GLY A 89 -10.70 19.15 7.30
CA GLY A 89 -9.71 18.14 7.70
C GLY A 89 -8.44 18.20 6.86
N PHE A 90 -8.53 18.47 5.57
CA PHE A 90 -7.37 18.63 4.70
C PHE A 90 -6.60 19.92 5.01
N ASN A 91 -7.29 21.06 5.12
CA ASN A 91 -6.66 22.36 5.42
C ASN A 91 -5.97 22.35 6.80
N ASN A 92 -6.55 21.68 7.78
CA ASN A 92 -5.98 21.52 9.13
C ASN A 92 -4.96 20.36 9.22
N LYS A 93 -4.61 19.71 8.09
CA LYS A 93 -3.64 18.59 8.01
C LYS A 93 -4.00 17.40 8.91
N VAL A 94 -5.30 17.17 9.14
CA VAL A 94 -5.80 15.99 9.87
C VAL A 94 -5.64 14.75 9.01
N PHE A 95 -5.95 14.86 7.72
CA PHE A 95 -5.66 13.83 6.73
C PHE A 95 -4.96 14.44 5.51
N PHE A 96 -4.16 13.60 4.89
CA PHE A 96 -3.28 13.94 3.78
C PHE A 96 -3.94 13.70 2.41
N ALA A 97 -4.76 12.66 2.32
CA ALA A 97 -5.39 12.19 1.10
C ALA A 97 -6.75 11.55 1.40
N ALA A 98 -7.55 11.35 0.36
CA ALA A 98 -8.78 10.57 0.44
C ALA A 98 -8.62 9.23 -0.27
N LYS A 99 -9.17 8.15 0.31
CA LYS A 99 -9.15 6.80 -0.24
C LYS A 99 -10.51 6.36 -0.71
N LEU A 100 -10.59 5.97 -1.97
CA LEU A 100 -11.75 5.39 -2.60
C LEU A 100 -11.63 3.87 -2.64
N TYR A 101 -12.63 3.20 -2.10
CA TYR A 101 -12.86 1.77 -2.28
C TYR A 101 -14.20 1.58 -2.99
N PRO A 102 -14.28 0.85 -4.10
CA PRO A 102 -15.55 0.36 -4.59
C PRO A 102 -16.21 -0.55 -3.54
N ALA A 103 -17.53 -0.46 -3.40
CA ALA A 103 -18.26 -1.23 -2.39
C ALA A 103 -18.01 -2.73 -2.55
N ASN A 104 -17.59 -3.41 -1.48
CA ASN A 104 -17.25 -4.83 -1.43
C ASN A 104 -16.01 -5.27 -2.24
N ALA A 105 -15.16 -4.35 -2.67
CA ALA A 105 -13.96 -4.69 -3.43
C ALA A 105 -12.91 -5.43 -2.59
N THR A 106 -12.77 -5.10 -1.31
CA THR A 106 -11.72 -5.67 -0.43
C THR A 106 -12.15 -5.70 1.03
N THR A 107 -11.25 -6.04 1.93
CA THR A 107 -11.49 -6.09 3.39
C THR A 107 -12.03 -4.75 3.90
N ASN A 108 -13.11 -4.79 4.69
CA ASN A 108 -13.79 -3.62 5.27
C ASN A 108 -14.27 -2.57 4.25
N SER A 109 -14.58 -2.98 3.01
CA SER A 109 -15.05 -2.07 1.96
C SER A 109 -16.57 -2.09 1.71
N ARG A 110 -17.36 -2.73 2.58
CA ARG A 110 -18.82 -2.79 2.42
C ARG A 110 -19.50 -1.40 2.37
N HIS A 111 -18.89 -0.40 2.99
CA HIS A 111 -19.35 1.00 2.99
C HIS A 111 -18.70 1.84 1.88
N GLY A 112 -18.00 1.20 0.97
CA GLY A 112 -17.37 1.87 -0.17
C GLY A 112 -18.38 2.44 -1.16
N VAL A 113 -17.84 3.03 -2.20
CA VAL A 113 -18.58 3.76 -3.22
C VAL A 113 -19.25 2.79 -4.18
N LYS A 114 -20.54 2.92 -4.41
CA LYS A 114 -21.30 2.10 -5.38
C LYS A 114 -21.23 2.68 -6.78
N LYS A 115 -21.29 4.03 -6.89
CA LYS A 115 -21.19 4.76 -8.15
C LYS A 115 -20.26 5.94 -7.98
N ILE A 116 -19.22 5.99 -8.78
CA ILE A 116 -18.20 7.05 -8.73
C ILE A 116 -18.80 8.44 -9.00
N GLU A 117 -19.81 8.51 -9.85
CA GLU A 117 -20.48 9.75 -10.22
C GLU A 117 -21.13 10.45 -9.01
N ASN A 118 -21.52 9.70 -7.98
CA ASN A 118 -22.10 10.28 -6.76
C ASN A 118 -21.07 11.09 -5.95
N LEU A 119 -19.79 11.00 -6.29
CA LEU A 119 -18.69 11.75 -5.66
C LEU A 119 -18.16 12.91 -6.52
N TYR A 120 -18.77 13.24 -7.65
CA TYR A 120 -18.23 14.28 -8.55
C TYR A 120 -18.05 15.63 -7.85
N GLU A 121 -18.98 16.05 -7.00
CA GLU A 121 -18.84 17.29 -6.21
C GLU A 121 -17.66 17.21 -5.20
N ILE A 122 -17.38 16.03 -4.68
CA ILE A 122 -16.23 15.78 -3.79
C ILE A 122 -14.93 15.84 -4.58
N PHE A 123 -14.89 15.24 -5.78
CA PHE A 123 -13.70 15.26 -6.62
C PHE A 123 -13.37 16.67 -7.14
N GLU A 124 -14.39 17.49 -7.43
CA GLU A 124 -14.20 18.91 -7.78
C GLU A 124 -13.48 19.65 -6.65
N VAL A 125 -13.94 19.50 -5.42
CA VAL A 125 -13.30 20.08 -4.23
C VAL A 125 -11.88 19.54 -4.04
N MET A 126 -11.68 18.24 -4.16
CA MET A 126 -10.34 17.64 -4.03
C MET A 126 -9.38 18.19 -5.08
N GLN A 127 -9.85 18.35 -6.34
CA GLN A 127 -9.07 18.93 -7.41
C GLN A 127 -8.68 20.39 -7.12
N GLU A 128 -9.60 21.20 -6.60
CA GLU A 128 -9.35 22.60 -6.21
C GLU A 128 -8.36 22.71 -5.06
N LEU A 129 -8.44 21.82 -4.07
CA LEU A 129 -7.53 21.77 -2.92
C LEU A 129 -6.17 21.17 -3.25
N GLY A 130 -6.02 20.47 -4.39
CA GLY A 130 -4.86 19.65 -4.69
C GLY A 130 -4.74 18.42 -3.78
N MET A 131 -5.86 17.97 -3.19
CA MET A 131 -5.91 16.80 -2.32
C MET A 131 -5.82 15.51 -3.14
N PRO A 132 -4.88 14.58 -2.84
CA PRO A 132 -4.75 13.34 -3.58
C PRO A 132 -5.95 12.40 -3.40
N LEU A 133 -6.37 11.77 -4.49
CA LEU A 133 -7.32 10.67 -4.53
C LEU A 133 -6.57 9.35 -4.73
N LEU A 134 -6.66 8.45 -3.75
CA LEU A 134 -6.06 7.13 -3.76
C LEU A 134 -7.14 6.10 -4.08
N ILE A 135 -6.96 5.31 -5.12
CA ILE A 135 -8.03 4.46 -5.65
C ILE A 135 -7.66 2.97 -5.56
N HIS A 136 -8.52 2.17 -4.93
CA HIS A 136 -8.53 0.72 -5.15
C HIS A 136 -9.27 0.46 -6.47
N GLY A 137 -8.52 0.08 -7.51
CA GLY A 137 -9.00 0.10 -8.88
C GLY A 137 -9.59 -1.24 -9.35
N GLU A 138 -10.69 -1.69 -8.75
CA GLU A 138 -11.40 -2.90 -9.17
C GLU A 138 -12.91 -2.66 -9.25
N VAL A 139 -13.57 -3.16 -10.32
CA VAL A 139 -15.03 -3.27 -10.33
C VAL A 139 -15.49 -4.42 -9.44
N THR A 140 -16.73 -4.34 -8.94
CA THR A 140 -17.31 -5.35 -8.05
C THR A 140 -18.51 -6.07 -8.66
N ASP A 141 -18.75 -5.89 -9.96
CA ASP A 141 -19.76 -6.60 -10.72
C ASP A 141 -19.46 -8.12 -10.68
N PRO A 142 -20.38 -8.97 -10.20
CA PRO A 142 -20.16 -10.41 -10.12
C PRO A 142 -20.01 -11.12 -11.49
N GLU A 143 -20.47 -10.47 -12.56
CA GLU A 143 -20.32 -11.00 -13.93
C GLU A 143 -18.91 -10.77 -14.49
N VAL A 144 -18.09 -9.92 -13.84
CA VAL A 144 -16.71 -9.67 -14.25
C VAL A 144 -15.77 -10.63 -13.51
N ASP A 145 -14.99 -11.39 -14.29
CA ASP A 145 -13.97 -12.28 -13.74
C ASP A 145 -13.01 -11.50 -12.81
N ILE A 146 -12.69 -12.09 -11.65
CA ILE A 146 -11.84 -11.45 -10.63
C ILE A 146 -10.47 -11.05 -11.18
N PHE A 147 -9.98 -11.72 -12.21
CA PHE A 147 -8.69 -11.41 -12.85
C PHE A 147 -8.77 -10.23 -13.84
N ASP A 148 -9.97 -9.83 -14.26
CA ASP A 148 -10.20 -8.77 -15.25
C ASP A 148 -10.72 -7.46 -14.60
N ARG A 149 -11.06 -7.47 -13.31
CA ARG A 149 -11.69 -6.37 -12.58
C ARG A 149 -10.92 -5.06 -12.63
N GLU A 150 -9.59 -5.11 -12.59
CA GLU A 150 -8.75 -3.92 -12.65
C GLU A 150 -8.80 -3.28 -14.06
N GLU A 151 -8.70 -4.08 -15.12
CA GLU A 151 -8.75 -3.57 -16.49
C GLU A 151 -10.11 -2.95 -16.79
N VAL A 152 -11.19 -3.62 -16.38
CA VAL A 152 -12.56 -3.10 -16.55
C VAL A 152 -12.76 -1.81 -15.76
N PHE A 153 -12.21 -1.69 -14.54
CA PHE A 153 -12.28 -0.46 -13.75
C PHE A 153 -11.56 0.70 -14.44
N ILE A 154 -10.38 0.45 -14.97
CA ILE A 154 -9.60 1.46 -15.68
C ILE A 154 -10.38 1.99 -16.88
N ASP A 155 -10.97 1.12 -17.67
CA ASP A 155 -11.66 1.51 -18.90
C ASP A 155 -13.01 2.18 -18.64
N LYS A 156 -13.80 1.66 -17.69
CA LYS A 156 -15.18 2.13 -17.45
C LYS A 156 -15.29 3.26 -16.44
N GLU A 157 -14.41 3.31 -15.44
CA GLU A 157 -14.50 4.23 -14.31
C GLU A 157 -13.38 5.26 -14.30
N LEU A 158 -12.11 4.79 -14.33
CA LEU A 158 -10.96 5.66 -14.15
C LEU A 158 -10.71 6.56 -15.38
N SER A 159 -10.85 6.02 -16.59
CA SER A 159 -10.62 6.79 -17.82
C SER A 159 -11.60 7.96 -17.97
N PRO A 160 -12.93 7.80 -17.78
CA PRO A 160 -13.86 8.92 -17.72
C PRO A 160 -13.58 9.91 -16.57
N LEU A 161 -13.21 9.39 -15.39
CA LEU A 161 -12.91 10.23 -14.23
C LEU A 161 -11.76 11.20 -14.51
N ILE A 162 -10.68 10.73 -15.11
CA ILE A 162 -9.51 11.58 -15.46
C ILE A 162 -9.91 12.65 -16.50
N GLN A 163 -10.76 12.31 -17.45
CA GLN A 163 -11.24 13.27 -18.45
C GLN A 163 -12.11 14.35 -17.81
N GLN A 164 -12.96 13.99 -16.86
CA GLN A 164 -13.84 14.91 -16.14
C GLN A 164 -13.06 15.81 -15.17
N PHE A 165 -12.01 15.26 -14.49
CA PHE A 165 -11.24 15.97 -13.48
C PHE A 165 -9.73 15.96 -13.82
N PRO A 166 -9.29 16.68 -14.86
CA PRO A 166 -7.92 16.56 -15.39
C PRO A 166 -6.82 17.11 -14.46
N LYS A 167 -7.18 17.85 -13.42
CA LYS A 167 -6.23 18.37 -12.41
C LYS A 167 -6.29 17.60 -11.10
N LEU A 168 -7.20 16.63 -10.97
CA LEU A 168 -7.28 15.80 -9.78
C LEU A 168 -6.02 14.93 -9.68
N LYS A 169 -5.32 15.03 -8.56
CA LYS A 169 -4.13 14.23 -8.30
C LYS A 169 -4.55 12.80 -7.94
N ILE A 170 -4.38 11.86 -8.85
CA ILE A 170 -4.83 10.48 -8.70
C ILE A 170 -3.65 9.52 -8.53
N VAL A 171 -3.77 8.57 -7.62
CA VAL A 171 -2.91 7.39 -7.50
C VAL A 171 -3.77 6.13 -7.68
N LEU A 172 -3.45 5.34 -8.70
CA LEU A 172 -3.97 4.00 -8.85
C LEU A 172 -3.12 3.06 -7.98
N GLU A 173 -3.72 2.58 -6.89
CA GLU A 173 -3.02 1.84 -5.85
C GLU A 173 -2.78 0.38 -6.26
N HIS A 174 -1.63 -0.19 -5.80
CA HIS A 174 -1.29 -1.62 -5.88
C HIS A 174 -1.66 -2.27 -7.23
N ILE A 175 -1.25 -1.62 -8.33
CA ILE A 175 -1.57 -2.08 -9.69
C ILE A 175 -1.08 -3.52 -9.95
N THR A 176 -1.85 -4.27 -10.74
CA THR A 176 -1.60 -5.71 -10.95
C THR A 176 -1.55 -6.14 -12.40
N THR A 177 -1.89 -5.27 -13.36
CA THR A 177 -1.98 -5.60 -14.78
C THR A 177 -0.99 -4.82 -15.65
N SER A 178 -0.63 -5.38 -16.81
CA SER A 178 0.08 -4.65 -17.85
C SER A 178 -0.74 -3.49 -18.41
N HIS A 179 -2.07 -3.63 -18.42
CA HIS A 179 -2.99 -2.57 -18.82
C HIS A 179 -2.89 -1.35 -17.88
N ALA A 180 -2.86 -1.58 -16.55
CA ALA A 180 -2.64 -0.51 -15.58
C ALA A 180 -1.27 0.17 -15.76
N VAL A 181 -0.21 -0.60 -15.99
CA VAL A 181 1.13 -0.05 -16.27
C VAL A 181 1.09 0.89 -17.48
N ASP A 182 0.50 0.45 -18.58
CA ASP A 182 0.41 1.24 -19.81
C ASP A 182 -0.49 2.48 -19.61
N PHE A 183 -1.59 2.33 -18.90
CA PHE A 183 -2.52 3.42 -18.61
C PHE A 183 -1.86 4.52 -17.77
N VAL A 184 -1.20 4.17 -16.68
CA VAL A 184 -0.48 5.11 -15.80
C VAL A 184 0.60 5.87 -16.55
N GLN A 185 1.35 5.19 -17.43
CA GLN A 185 2.39 5.84 -18.23
C GLN A 185 1.88 6.85 -19.27
N ARG A 186 0.65 6.68 -19.75
CA ARG A 186 0.03 7.58 -20.75
C ARG A 186 -0.73 8.74 -20.12
N ASN A 187 -1.05 8.64 -18.85
CA ASN A 187 -1.83 9.64 -18.13
C ASN A 187 -0.98 10.26 -17.00
N ASN A 188 -1.28 11.46 -16.60
CA ASN A 188 -0.55 12.16 -15.53
C ASN A 188 -1.03 11.72 -14.14
N ILE A 189 -0.94 10.43 -13.82
CA ILE A 189 -1.31 9.85 -12.53
C ILE A 189 -0.15 9.03 -11.95
N GLY A 190 -0.18 8.82 -10.64
CA GLY A 190 0.77 7.93 -9.97
C GLY A 190 0.23 6.52 -9.80
N ALA A 191 1.12 5.57 -9.51
CA ALA A 191 0.74 4.22 -9.10
C ALA A 191 1.68 3.63 -8.07
N THR A 192 1.12 2.93 -7.08
CA THR A 192 1.89 2.09 -6.17
C THR A 192 2.03 0.68 -6.73
N ILE A 193 3.20 0.09 -6.52
CA ILE A 193 3.49 -1.31 -6.87
C ILE A 193 3.96 -2.02 -5.61
N THR A 194 3.32 -3.13 -5.26
CA THR A 194 3.59 -3.88 -4.04
C THR A 194 4.70 -4.91 -4.22
N PRO A 195 5.42 -5.31 -3.15
CA PRO A 195 6.45 -6.32 -3.26
C PRO A 195 5.87 -7.68 -3.70
N HIS A 196 4.75 -8.10 -3.14
CA HIS A 196 4.18 -9.41 -3.44
C HIS A 196 3.74 -9.54 -4.91
N HIS A 197 3.15 -8.51 -5.54
CA HIS A 197 2.79 -8.57 -6.96
C HIS A 197 4.00 -8.63 -7.91
N LEU A 198 5.21 -8.28 -7.43
CA LEU A 198 6.46 -8.48 -8.17
C LEU A 198 7.01 -9.91 -8.08
N HIS A 199 6.65 -10.66 -7.02
CA HIS A 199 7.14 -12.01 -6.77
C HIS A 199 6.20 -13.12 -7.20
N ILE A 200 4.90 -12.96 -6.93
CA ILE A 200 3.90 -14.00 -7.16
C ILE A 200 3.03 -13.70 -8.38
N ASN A 201 2.59 -14.76 -9.05
CA ASN A 201 1.49 -14.73 -10.00
C ASN A 201 0.34 -15.58 -9.46
N ARG A 202 -0.78 -15.65 -10.18
CA ARG A 202 -1.98 -16.37 -9.75
C ARG A 202 -1.75 -17.85 -9.41
N ASN A 203 -0.74 -18.52 -10.00
CA ASN A 203 -0.44 -19.91 -9.69
C ASN A 203 -0.03 -20.11 -8.23
N SER A 204 0.60 -19.11 -7.60
CA SER A 204 1.05 -19.19 -6.22
C SER A 204 -0.09 -19.44 -5.23
N MET A 205 -1.30 -18.96 -5.56
CA MET A 205 -2.50 -19.21 -4.74
C MET A 205 -3.00 -20.66 -4.79
N PHE A 206 -2.63 -21.41 -5.83
CA PHE A 206 -3.19 -22.74 -6.10
C PHE A 206 -2.14 -23.87 -6.15
N PHE A 207 -0.85 -23.54 -6.12
CA PHE A 207 0.21 -24.53 -6.21
C PHE A 207 0.26 -25.39 -4.95
N GLY A 208 0.08 -26.71 -5.11
CA GLY A 208 0.04 -27.65 -3.99
C GLY A 208 -1.25 -27.61 -3.16
N GLY A 209 -2.27 -26.90 -3.61
CA GLY A 209 -3.53 -26.65 -2.92
C GLY A 209 -3.86 -25.17 -2.81
N LEU A 210 -4.94 -24.83 -2.09
CA LEU A 210 -5.29 -23.42 -1.85
C LEU A 210 -4.35 -22.82 -0.80
N ASN A 211 -3.55 -21.84 -1.23
CA ASN A 211 -2.64 -21.11 -0.35
C ASN A 211 -3.19 -19.73 -0.01
N SER A 212 -3.89 -19.66 1.13
CA SER A 212 -4.48 -18.41 1.61
C SER A 212 -3.47 -17.34 1.97
N ASP A 213 -2.19 -17.68 2.24
CA ASP A 213 -1.15 -16.72 2.56
C ASP A 213 -0.81 -15.79 1.39
N PHE A 214 -1.05 -16.23 0.15
CA PHE A 214 -0.89 -15.43 -1.07
C PHE A 214 -2.18 -14.78 -1.57
N TYR A 215 -3.28 -14.90 -0.83
CA TYR A 215 -4.52 -14.24 -1.18
C TYR A 215 -4.52 -12.78 -0.73
N CYS A 216 -4.61 -11.87 -1.70
CA CYS A 216 -4.75 -10.42 -1.54
C CYS A 216 -5.78 -9.90 -2.54
N LEU A 217 -6.22 -8.67 -2.38
CA LEU A 217 -7.06 -7.94 -3.35
C LEU A 217 -6.43 -6.57 -3.63
N PRO A 218 -6.16 -6.28 -4.90
CA PRO A 218 -6.40 -7.10 -6.11
C PRO A 218 -5.61 -8.41 -6.10
N VAL A 219 -6.19 -9.47 -6.68
CA VAL A 219 -5.50 -10.77 -6.77
C VAL A 219 -4.29 -10.68 -7.71
N ALA A 220 -3.25 -11.46 -7.42
CA ALA A 220 -2.12 -11.63 -8.35
C ALA A 220 -2.60 -12.17 -9.71
N LYS A 221 -2.13 -11.58 -10.79
CA LYS A 221 -2.57 -11.86 -12.18
C LYS A 221 -1.68 -12.94 -12.85
N ARG A 222 -1.75 -13.04 -14.17
CA ARG A 222 -0.92 -13.93 -14.97
C ARG A 222 0.55 -13.51 -14.95
N GLU A 223 1.44 -14.40 -15.36
CA GLU A 223 2.88 -14.17 -15.38
C GLU A 223 3.31 -12.97 -16.25
N ASN A 224 2.66 -12.76 -17.40
CA ASN A 224 2.94 -11.59 -18.26
C ASN A 224 2.67 -10.26 -17.53
N ASN A 225 1.65 -10.20 -16.69
CA ASN A 225 1.34 -9.03 -15.87
C ASN A 225 2.43 -8.82 -14.80
N ARG A 226 2.82 -9.89 -14.08
CA ARG A 226 3.93 -9.80 -13.11
C ARG A 226 5.22 -9.28 -13.75
N ILE A 227 5.57 -9.77 -14.95
CA ILE A 227 6.74 -9.29 -15.70
C ILE A 227 6.60 -7.80 -16.06
N ALA A 228 5.41 -7.35 -16.46
CA ALA A 228 5.14 -5.94 -16.76
C ALA A 228 5.31 -5.05 -15.53
N LEU A 229 4.82 -5.48 -14.35
CA LEU A 229 5.00 -4.78 -13.10
C LEU A 229 6.48 -4.68 -12.69
N ARG A 230 7.26 -5.77 -12.83
CA ARG A 230 8.70 -5.76 -12.57
C ARG A 230 9.42 -4.72 -13.43
N LYS A 231 9.13 -4.71 -14.72
CA LYS A 231 9.68 -3.72 -15.67
C LYS A 231 9.26 -2.29 -15.31
N ALA A 232 8.02 -2.08 -14.88
CA ALA A 232 7.52 -0.77 -14.44
C ALA A 232 8.25 -0.28 -13.19
N ALA A 233 8.33 -1.09 -12.13
CA ALA A 233 9.00 -0.75 -10.89
C ALA A 233 10.49 -0.42 -11.09
N THR A 234 11.17 -1.16 -11.96
CA THR A 234 12.61 -1.02 -12.20
C THR A 234 12.97 -0.03 -13.32
N SER A 235 11.96 0.60 -13.95
CA SER A 235 12.14 1.52 -15.09
C SER A 235 12.77 2.87 -14.74
N GLY A 236 12.71 3.27 -13.46
CA GLY A 236 13.07 4.61 -13.01
C GLY A 236 12.08 5.71 -13.41
N LYS A 237 10.88 5.36 -13.95
CA LYS A 237 9.82 6.33 -14.26
C LYS A 237 9.19 6.88 -12.99
N GLU A 238 8.93 8.18 -12.98
CA GLU A 238 8.48 8.93 -11.80
C GLU A 238 7.06 8.58 -11.34
N CYS A 239 6.23 8.05 -12.25
CA CYS A 239 4.84 7.69 -11.96
C CYS A 239 4.70 6.39 -11.13
N PHE A 240 5.78 5.60 -10.98
CA PHE A 240 5.75 4.36 -10.19
C PHE A 240 6.57 4.51 -8.91
N PHE A 241 5.98 4.15 -7.79
CA PHE A 241 6.64 4.22 -6.49
C PHE A 241 6.20 3.13 -5.54
N LEU A 242 6.96 2.95 -4.47
CA LEU A 242 6.76 1.93 -3.47
C LEU A 242 5.45 2.14 -2.71
N GLY A 243 4.65 1.09 -2.59
CA GLY A 243 3.53 1.00 -1.67
C GLY A 243 3.39 -0.45 -1.26
N THR A 244 3.63 -0.77 0.01
CA THR A 244 3.74 -2.18 0.42
C THR A 244 2.42 -2.91 0.37
N ASP A 245 1.30 -2.21 0.54
CA ASP A 245 0.00 -2.81 0.86
C ASP A 245 0.14 -3.89 1.94
N SER A 246 1.00 -3.60 2.93
CA SER A 246 1.18 -4.51 4.05
C SER A 246 -0.11 -4.59 4.83
N ALA A 247 -0.76 -5.75 4.78
CA ALA A 247 -2.11 -5.98 5.28
C ALA A 247 -2.18 -7.22 6.17
N PRO A 248 -1.62 -7.16 7.39
CA PRO A 248 -1.52 -8.31 8.28
C PRO A 248 -2.88 -8.83 8.74
N HIS A 249 -2.98 -10.15 8.81
CA HIS A 249 -4.07 -10.87 9.45
C HIS A 249 -3.51 -11.99 10.32
N LEU A 250 -4.14 -12.23 11.46
CA LEU A 250 -3.80 -13.40 12.27
C LEU A 250 -4.01 -14.68 11.46
N ARG A 251 -3.09 -15.63 11.58
CA ARG A 251 -3.10 -16.91 10.84
C ARG A 251 -4.45 -17.62 10.91
N GLN A 252 -5.05 -17.64 12.07
CA GLN A 252 -6.39 -18.22 12.26
C GLN A 252 -7.46 -17.59 11.38
N TRP A 253 -7.40 -16.26 11.19
CA TRP A 253 -8.36 -15.56 10.31
C TRP A 253 -8.06 -15.80 8.83
N LYS A 254 -6.77 -15.82 8.43
CA LYS A 254 -6.38 -16.18 7.05
C LYS A 254 -6.87 -17.58 6.66
N ALA A 255 -6.71 -18.56 7.55
CA ALA A 255 -7.10 -19.93 7.30
C ALA A 255 -8.63 -20.13 7.36
N PHE A 256 -9.33 -19.42 8.26
CA PHE A 256 -10.74 -19.66 8.55
C PHE A 256 -11.69 -18.87 7.64
N CYS A 257 -11.44 -17.58 7.43
CA CYS A 257 -12.33 -16.72 6.64
C CYS A 257 -11.75 -16.28 5.28
N GLY A 258 -10.52 -16.71 4.94
CA GLY A 258 -9.89 -16.31 3.68
C GLY A 258 -9.70 -14.80 3.57
N CYS A 259 -9.28 -14.12 4.62
CA CYS A 259 -9.09 -12.68 4.61
C CYS A 259 -8.01 -12.27 3.60
N ALA A 260 -8.33 -11.30 2.73
CA ALA A 260 -7.39 -10.76 1.77
C ALA A 260 -6.36 -9.86 2.45
N GLY A 261 -5.09 -10.05 2.11
CA GLY A 261 -3.97 -9.21 2.60
C GLY A 261 -2.71 -10.03 2.89
N ILE A 262 -1.57 -9.45 2.61
CA ILE A 262 -0.23 -10.03 2.80
C ILE A 262 0.58 -9.10 3.71
N PHE A 263 1.29 -9.67 4.70
CA PHE A 263 2.09 -8.89 5.64
C PHE A 263 3.50 -8.67 5.13
N ASN A 264 3.75 -7.55 4.46
CA ASN A 264 5.01 -7.22 3.81
C ASN A 264 6.00 -6.44 4.69
N SER A 265 5.53 -5.59 5.62
CA SER A 265 6.37 -4.64 6.34
C SER A 265 7.66 -5.22 6.93
N PRO A 266 7.71 -6.46 7.45
CA PRO A 266 8.94 -7.00 8.02
C PRO A 266 10.09 -7.19 7.02
N VAL A 267 9.78 -7.30 5.72
CA VAL A 267 10.72 -7.70 4.67
C VAL A 267 10.55 -6.90 3.38
N ALA A 268 9.77 -5.82 3.42
CA ALA A 268 9.37 -5.10 2.21
C ALA A 268 10.58 -4.60 1.40
N ILE A 269 11.53 -3.97 2.05
CA ILE A 269 12.72 -3.38 1.41
C ILE A 269 13.56 -4.48 0.77
N GLU A 270 13.84 -5.54 1.50
CA GLU A 270 14.63 -6.68 1.02
C GLU A 270 13.93 -7.41 -0.13
N SER A 271 12.61 -7.53 -0.05
CA SER A 271 11.79 -8.13 -1.09
C SER A 271 11.86 -7.34 -2.40
N TYR A 272 11.72 -6.01 -2.33
CA TYR A 272 11.95 -5.16 -3.51
C TYR A 272 13.37 -5.25 -4.03
N LEU A 273 14.38 -5.17 -3.16
CA LEU A 273 15.79 -5.24 -3.55
C LEU A 273 16.12 -6.53 -4.33
N LYS A 274 15.55 -7.66 -3.92
CA LYS A 274 15.70 -8.92 -4.65
C LYS A 274 15.23 -8.78 -6.09
N VAL A 275 14.07 -8.14 -6.32
CA VAL A 275 13.54 -7.89 -7.67
C VAL A 275 14.47 -6.96 -8.46
N PHE A 276 14.88 -5.85 -7.87
CA PHE A 276 15.77 -4.89 -8.53
C PHE A 276 17.15 -5.49 -8.86
N GLU A 277 17.66 -6.40 -8.03
CA GLU A 277 18.88 -7.15 -8.32
C GLU A 277 18.69 -8.13 -9.48
N GLU A 278 17.61 -8.91 -9.46
CA GLU A 278 17.26 -9.87 -10.52
C GLU A 278 17.05 -9.19 -11.89
N GLU A 279 16.50 -7.97 -11.90
CA GLU A 279 16.31 -7.14 -13.12
C GLU A 279 17.56 -6.30 -13.48
N ASN A 280 18.68 -6.42 -12.74
CA ASN A 280 19.90 -5.63 -12.93
C ASN A 280 19.67 -4.11 -12.82
N ALA A 281 18.75 -3.67 -11.96
CA ALA A 281 18.28 -2.28 -11.84
C ALA A 281 18.47 -1.69 -10.44
N LEU A 282 19.43 -2.17 -9.64
CA LEU A 282 19.69 -1.66 -8.29
C LEU A 282 19.92 -0.14 -8.25
N ASN A 283 20.47 0.42 -9.31
CA ASN A 283 20.67 1.87 -9.48
C ASN A 283 19.36 2.69 -9.61
N GLN A 284 18.23 2.04 -9.87
CA GLN A 284 16.92 2.68 -9.92
C GLN A 284 16.14 2.54 -8.59
N PHE A 285 16.66 1.75 -7.64
CA PHE A 285 15.92 1.42 -6.42
C PHE A 285 15.63 2.65 -5.57
N GLU A 286 16.60 3.55 -5.36
CA GLU A 286 16.40 4.78 -4.60
C GLU A 286 15.32 5.68 -5.21
N LYS A 287 15.26 5.79 -6.54
CA LYS A 287 14.19 6.54 -7.22
C LYS A 287 12.82 5.98 -6.86
N PHE A 288 12.64 4.67 -7.01
CA PHE A 288 11.38 3.98 -6.76
C PHE A 288 10.96 4.04 -5.29
N ALA A 289 11.91 3.83 -4.37
CA ALA A 289 11.62 3.69 -2.94
C ALA A 289 11.55 5.03 -2.19
N SER A 290 12.38 6.03 -2.60
CA SER A 290 12.65 7.20 -1.77
C SER A 290 12.42 8.54 -2.47
N LEU A 291 12.39 8.61 -3.80
CA LEU A 291 12.31 9.88 -4.52
C LEU A 291 10.99 10.09 -5.27
N ASN A 292 10.50 9.09 -5.99
CA ASN A 292 9.33 9.25 -6.86
C ASN A 292 8.07 9.64 -6.08
N GLY A 293 7.81 8.97 -4.96
CA GLY A 293 6.64 9.27 -4.13
C GLY A 293 6.66 10.68 -3.54
N PRO A 294 7.72 11.12 -2.82
CA PRO A 294 7.79 12.50 -2.34
C PRO A 294 7.63 13.53 -3.46
N ASN A 295 8.26 13.33 -4.62
CA ASN A 295 8.11 14.22 -5.76
C ASN A 295 6.67 14.27 -6.27
N PHE A 296 6.00 13.12 -6.41
CA PHE A 296 4.60 13.06 -6.82
C PHE A 296 3.68 13.80 -5.85
N TYR A 297 3.89 13.62 -4.54
CA TYR A 297 3.04 14.23 -3.51
C TYR A 297 3.46 15.66 -3.12
N ASN A 298 4.53 16.21 -3.73
CA ASN A 298 5.11 17.53 -3.37
C ASN A 298 5.53 17.59 -1.89
N LEU A 299 6.11 16.52 -1.37
CA LEU A 299 6.64 16.42 -0.03
C LEU A 299 8.17 16.52 -0.02
N PRO A 300 8.78 17.02 1.07
CA PRO A 300 10.23 17.02 1.19
C PRO A 300 10.77 15.58 1.19
N ILE A 301 11.95 15.40 0.59
CA ILE A 301 12.68 14.15 0.62
C ILE A 301 13.26 13.94 2.03
N ASN A 302 13.29 12.69 2.51
CA ASN A 302 13.87 12.36 3.81
C ASN A 302 15.39 12.66 3.83
N ASN A 303 15.89 13.14 4.95
CA ASN A 303 17.32 13.43 5.12
C ASN A 303 18.12 12.22 5.64
N GLU A 304 17.46 11.34 6.39
CA GLU A 304 18.06 10.11 6.89
C GLU A 304 18.33 9.13 5.75
N LYS A 305 19.34 8.28 5.92
CA LYS A 305 19.68 7.21 4.98
C LYS A 305 19.58 5.86 5.67
N ILE A 306 19.35 4.83 4.89
CA ILE A 306 19.43 3.44 5.34
C ILE A 306 20.54 2.69 4.60
N ARG A 307 21.18 1.79 5.32
CA ARG A 307 22.22 0.92 4.79
C ARG A 307 21.66 -0.46 4.52
N LEU A 308 21.88 -0.93 3.31
CA LEU A 308 21.40 -2.19 2.76
C LEU A 308 22.60 -3.02 2.36
N VAL A 309 22.68 -4.27 2.81
CA VAL A 309 23.82 -5.15 2.54
C VAL A 309 23.36 -6.47 1.92
N SER A 310 24.13 -6.93 0.95
CA SER A 310 23.94 -8.26 0.37
C SER A 310 24.47 -9.31 1.35
N ARG A 311 23.56 -9.81 2.21
CA ARG A 311 23.83 -10.83 3.23
C ARG A 311 22.59 -11.69 3.42
N SER A 312 22.80 -12.98 3.69
CA SER A 312 21.73 -13.92 4.05
C SER A 312 20.88 -13.38 5.21
N ASN A 313 19.57 -13.37 5.01
CA ASN A 313 18.55 -12.92 5.96
C ASN A 313 17.45 -13.99 6.04
N GLU A 314 17.48 -14.78 7.10
CA GLU A 314 16.46 -15.80 7.38
C GLU A 314 15.21 -15.11 7.92
N ILE A 315 14.09 -15.31 7.24
CA ILE A 315 12.82 -14.70 7.62
C ILE A 315 12.07 -15.65 8.55
N PRO A 316 11.68 -15.21 9.75
CA PRO A 316 10.87 -16.02 10.63
C PRO A 316 9.60 -16.53 9.93
N GLU A 317 9.27 -17.80 10.11
CA GLU A 317 8.05 -18.37 9.51
C GLU A 317 6.80 -17.64 9.98
N PHE A 318 6.77 -17.27 11.27
CA PHE A 318 5.69 -16.52 11.89
C PHE A 318 6.23 -15.41 12.80
N ILE A 319 5.44 -14.34 12.90
CA ILE A 319 5.64 -13.26 13.87
C ILE A 319 4.54 -13.39 14.92
N GLU A 320 4.97 -13.50 16.18
CA GLU A 320 4.05 -13.60 17.31
C GLU A 320 3.39 -12.26 17.63
N VAL A 321 2.09 -12.30 17.91
CA VAL A 321 1.33 -11.20 18.47
C VAL A 321 1.20 -11.42 19.97
N ILE A 322 1.78 -10.52 20.74
CA ILE A 322 1.90 -10.65 22.19
C ILE A 322 0.99 -9.65 22.89
N GLU A 323 0.22 -10.11 23.85
CA GLU A 323 -0.59 -9.30 24.78
C GLU A 323 -0.36 -9.77 26.20
N ASN A 324 -0.01 -8.85 27.11
CA ASN A 324 0.26 -9.16 28.53
C ASN A 324 1.24 -10.32 28.73
N ASN A 325 2.33 -10.32 27.96
CA ASN A 325 3.39 -11.37 27.93
C ASN A 325 2.88 -12.76 27.52
N LYS A 326 1.73 -12.84 26.83
CA LYS A 326 1.21 -14.10 26.29
C LYS A 326 1.08 -13.98 24.78
N VAL A 327 1.41 -15.06 24.07
CA VAL A 327 1.17 -15.16 22.63
C VAL A 327 -0.34 -15.36 22.41
N VAL A 328 -0.98 -14.37 21.76
CA VAL A 328 -2.42 -14.39 21.46
C VAL A 328 -2.72 -14.71 19.99
N GLY A 329 -1.68 -14.77 19.16
CA GLY A 329 -1.80 -15.13 17.76
C GLY A 329 -0.47 -15.05 17.04
N GLN A 330 -0.49 -15.44 15.77
CA GLN A 330 0.67 -15.40 14.88
C GLN A 330 0.26 -14.80 13.54
N ILE A 331 1.18 -14.07 12.90
CA ILE A 331 1.02 -13.52 11.56
C ILE A 331 2.17 -14.06 10.70
N LYS A 332 1.86 -14.58 9.51
CA LYS A 332 2.88 -14.99 8.57
C LYS A 332 3.35 -13.77 7.77
N PRO A 333 4.64 -13.39 7.83
CA PRO A 333 5.18 -12.37 6.95
C PRO A 333 5.32 -12.92 5.52
N PHE A 334 5.31 -12.06 4.54
CA PHE A 334 5.72 -12.43 3.19
C PHE A 334 7.15 -12.99 3.25
N HIS A 335 7.46 -14.02 2.47
CA HIS A 335 8.70 -14.79 2.56
C HIS A 335 8.95 -15.52 3.90
N GLY A 336 7.93 -15.66 4.76
CA GLY A 336 8.08 -16.40 6.03
C GLY A 336 8.57 -17.82 5.84
N GLY A 337 9.69 -18.16 6.47
CA GLY A 337 10.42 -19.44 6.34
C GLY A 337 11.43 -19.48 5.18
N GLU A 338 11.54 -18.40 4.38
CA GLU A 338 12.53 -18.29 3.30
C GLU A 338 13.79 -17.54 3.75
N THR A 339 14.82 -17.60 2.91
CA THR A 339 16.04 -16.81 3.07
C THR A 339 16.16 -15.79 1.95
N LEU A 340 16.22 -14.51 2.30
CA LEU A 340 16.50 -13.42 1.37
C LEU A 340 18.00 -13.13 1.30
N THR A 341 18.45 -12.52 0.20
CA THR A 341 19.88 -12.21 -0.06
C THR A 341 20.28 -10.80 0.36
N TRP A 342 19.31 -10.00 0.80
CA TRP A 342 19.50 -8.63 1.28
C TRP A 342 19.00 -8.45 2.70
N ARG A 343 19.61 -7.51 3.41
CA ARG A 343 19.21 -7.10 4.76
C ARG A 343 19.36 -5.60 4.94
N VAL A 344 18.38 -4.98 5.61
CA VAL A 344 18.53 -3.62 6.13
C VAL A 344 19.36 -3.70 7.41
N GLU A 345 20.52 -3.03 7.45
CA GLU A 345 21.35 -2.98 8.66
C GLU A 345 20.92 -1.87 9.64
N GLY A 346 20.30 -0.79 9.13
CA GLY A 346 19.81 0.30 9.96
C GLY A 346 19.88 1.66 9.29
N VAL A 347 19.52 2.67 10.08
CA VAL A 347 19.61 4.08 9.68
C VAL A 347 21.07 4.54 9.84
N VAL A 348 21.56 5.23 8.83
CA VAL A 348 22.90 5.85 8.79
C VAL A 348 22.72 7.36 8.94
N LYS A 349 23.48 7.96 9.84
CA LYS A 349 23.48 9.41 10.06
C LYS A 349 24.34 10.14 9.02
#